data_a03baf0bc87ce3c0b74e2c844e3db190
#
_entry.id   a03baf0bc87ce3c0b74e2c844e3db190
#
_cell.length_a   1.000
_cell.length_b   1.000
_cell.length_c   1.000
_cell.angle_alpha   90.00
_cell.angle_beta   90.00
_cell.angle_gamma   90.00
#
_symmetry.space_group_name_H-M   'P 1'
#
loop_
_entity.id
_entity.type
_entity.pdbx_description
1 polymer ?
#
loop_
_entity_poly.entity_id
_entity_poly.type
_entity_poly.pdbx_seq_one_letter_code
_entity_poly.pdbx_strand_id
1 'polypeptide(L)'
;MHRVCLTFLFVFAFSAAKNQCDALDAVKPKPLKALLITGGCCHEYGRQKDILKQGIESRAMVEVTQVHSNDTTTKARFDLYDSPDWAKGYDIVLHDECTSDIVEQSYVDNILNAHKNGLPAVNLHCAMHSYRLPGKDDWFQFVGIQSAAHGPQLPIEVTFIDREHPVTKPLENWTTINEELYNNLKLFETAKPLARGRQDIGTRVDDYVVIWTNQYGKGRVFSTTLGHNTATVTDARYMDMVTRGLLWACDKLKPEYLQPFAVAKKESVPMNLAQGKTATASGSESGHPPEHAVDGKKETRWCSPDDRPGAWWLVDLGQAQQLTGCQVVWELDGINYRYKIEGSTDGLGWQLLSDQTKTDSRDQVQRLKFDAKSTRYVRLTTTQLTPGHWGSFLEFEVHGTKFEQ
;
A
#
# COMPACT_ATOMS: atom_id res chain seq x y z
N MET A 1 -62.63 -69.57 -22.75
CA MET A 1 -62.34 -68.92 -21.46
C MET A 1 -60.97 -68.21 -21.59
N HIS A 2 -60.97 -66.97 -22.04
CA HIS A 2 -59.73 -66.18 -22.19
C HIS A 2 -59.75 -65.07 -21.12
N ARG A 3 -58.80 -65.09 -20.19
CA ARG A 3 -58.55 -63.98 -19.26
C ARG A 3 -57.62 -62.95 -19.87
N VAL A 4 -58.13 -61.71 -20.04
CA VAL A 4 -57.36 -60.56 -20.42
C VAL A 4 -56.77 -59.94 -19.15
N CYS A 5 -55.46 -59.84 -19.09
CA CYS A 5 -54.72 -59.16 -18.01
C CYS A 5 -54.49 -57.72 -18.41
N LEU A 6 -55.13 -56.77 -17.75
CA LEU A 6 -54.91 -55.32 -17.93
C LEU A 6 -53.75 -54.87 -17.01
N THR A 7 -52.68 -54.43 -17.65
CA THR A 7 -51.52 -53.87 -16.92
C THR A 7 -51.69 -52.34 -16.82
N PHE A 8 -51.86 -51.82 -15.64
CA PHE A 8 -51.87 -50.35 -15.42
C PHE A 8 -50.44 -49.86 -15.29
N LEU A 9 -50.02 -48.97 -16.20
CA LEU A 9 -48.77 -48.19 -16.06
C LEU A 9 -49.04 -46.94 -15.23
N PHE A 10 -48.43 -46.89 -14.04
CA PHE A 10 -48.35 -45.67 -13.21
C PHE A 10 -47.16 -44.83 -13.68
N VAL A 11 -47.46 -43.69 -14.27
CA VAL A 11 -46.45 -42.65 -14.56
C VAL A 11 -46.27 -41.78 -13.33
N PHE A 12 -45.13 -41.92 -12.65
CA PHE A 12 -44.73 -41.02 -11.58
C PHE A 12 -44.13 -39.74 -12.23
N ALA A 13 -44.87 -38.66 -12.16
CA ALA A 13 -44.34 -37.35 -12.46
C ALA A 13 -43.49 -36.83 -11.29
N PHE A 14 -42.16 -36.86 -11.42
CA PHE A 14 -41.28 -36.17 -10.47
C PHE A 14 -41.35 -34.65 -10.75
N SER A 15 -42.08 -33.95 -9.88
CA SER A 15 -42.05 -32.50 -9.83
C SER A 15 -40.74 -32.09 -9.13
N ALA A 16 -39.75 -31.61 -9.91
CA ALA A 16 -38.55 -30.96 -9.39
C ALA A 16 -38.94 -29.59 -8.84
N ALA A 17 -39.16 -29.53 -7.54
CA ALA A 17 -39.23 -28.22 -6.84
C ALA A 17 -37.87 -27.57 -6.92
N LYS A 18 -37.73 -26.54 -7.77
CA LYS A 18 -36.60 -25.58 -7.73
C LYS A 18 -36.70 -24.83 -6.39
N ASN A 19 -35.88 -25.21 -5.44
CA ASN A 19 -35.58 -24.36 -4.30
C ASN A 19 -34.83 -23.13 -4.81
N GLN A 20 -35.56 -22.09 -5.13
CA GLN A 20 -35.06 -20.75 -5.30
C GLN A 20 -34.76 -20.26 -3.88
N CYS A 21 -33.51 -20.42 -3.46
CA CYS A 21 -33.00 -19.73 -2.27
C CYS A 21 -32.95 -18.25 -2.65
N ASP A 22 -34.01 -17.51 -2.33
CA ASP A 22 -33.99 -16.06 -2.32
C ASP A 22 -32.91 -15.65 -1.31
N ALA A 23 -31.72 -15.32 -1.80
CA ALA A 23 -30.75 -14.59 -1.01
C ALA A 23 -31.45 -13.24 -0.70
N LEU A 24 -31.94 -13.13 0.53
CA LEU A 24 -32.38 -11.86 1.08
C LEU A 24 -31.20 -10.89 0.86
N ASP A 25 -31.41 -9.88 0.02
CA ASP A 25 -30.49 -8.77 -0.14
C ASP A 25 -30.24 -8.19 1.25
N ALA A 26 -29.15 -8.59 1.89
CA ALA A 26 -28.77 -8.07 3.20
C ALA A 26 -28.58 -6.58 3.02
N VAL A 27 -29.41 -5.78 3.67
CA VAL A 27 -29.34 -4.33 3.65
C VAL A 27 -27.92 -3.95 4.05
N LYS A 28 -27.15 -3.38 3.12
CA LYS A 28 -25.79 -2.93 3.41
C LYS A 28 -25.80 -1.95 4.58
N PRO A 29 -24.91 -2.07 5.55
CA PRO A 29 -24.86 -1.14 6.66
C PRO A 29 -24.56 0.28 6.16
N LYS A 30 -25.02 1.28 6.91
CA LYS A 30 -24.62 2.66 6.64
C LYS A 30 -23.12 2.81 6.82
N PRO A 31 -22.39 3.46 5.89
CA PRO A 31 -20.97 3.70 6.04
C PRO A 31 -20.64 4.43 7.35
N LEU A 32 -19.54 4.03 8.00
CA LEU A 32 -18.96 4.77 9.10
C LEU A 32 -18.36 6.08 8.58
N LYS A 33 -18.54 7.16 9.32
CA LYS A 33 -17.93 8.45 9.02
C LYS A 33 -16.58 8.55 9.74
N ALA A 34 -15.51 8.50 9.01
CA ALA A 34 -14.15 8.64 9.52
C ALA A 34 -13.58 10.03 9.21
N LEU A 35 -12.93 10.63 10.20
CA LEU A 35 -12.20 11.89 10.03
C LEU A 35 -10.70 11.58 10.01
N LEU A 36 -10.01 11.85 8.90
CA LEU A 36 -8.56 11.75 8.76
C LEU A 36 -7.94 13.14 8.96
N ILE A 37 -7.17 13.29 10.03
CA ILE A 37 -6.36 14.48 10.31
C ILE A 37 -4.93 14.16 9.90
N THR A 38 -4.32 15.02 9.06
CA THR A 38 -3.00 14.74 8.48
C THR A 38 -2.24 16.03 8.16
N GLY A 39 -0.92 15.99 8.30
CA GLY A 39 -0.03 17.13 8.05
C GLY A 39 1.03 17.30 9.12
N GLY A 40 1.78 18.39 9.06
CA GLY A 40 2.93 18.62 9.90
C GLY A 40 4.24 18.20 9.24
N CYS A 41 5.33 17.99 10.03
CA CYS A 41 6.64 17.72 9.48
C CYS A 41 6.85 16.31 8.96
N CYS A 42 7.88 16.15 8.18
CA CYS A 42 8.70 14.96 8.04
C CYS A 42 8.17 13.88 7.07
N HIS A 43 6.94 13.99 6.53
CA HIS A 43 6.32 12.98 5.67
C HIS A 43 5.59 13.59 4.46
N GLU A 44 5.28 12.75 3.46
CA GLU A 44 4.55 13.15 2.25
C GLU A 44 3.02 13.13 2.49
N TYR A 45 2.55 13.80 3.53
CA TYR A 45 1.13 13.79 3.93
C TYR A 45 0.17 14.18 2.81
N GLY A 46 0.56 15.14 1.96
CA GLY A 46 -0.25 15.56 0.82
C GLY A 46 -0.61 14.42 -0.14
N ARG A 47 0.27 13.41 -0.25
CA ARG A 47 0.07 12.20 -1.06
C ARG A 47 -0.54 11.05 -0.23
N GLN A 48 -0.02 10.84 0.99
CA GLN A 48 -0.43 9.75 1.85
C GLN A 48 -1.92 9.83 2.24
N LYS A 49 -2.46 11.04 2.48
CA LYS A 49 -3.87 11.25 2.80
C LYS A 49 -4.83 10.66 1.77
N ASP A 50 -4.51 10.82 0.48
CA ASP A 50 -5.38 10.33 -0.60
C ASP A 50 -5.29 8.80 -0.75
N ILE A 51 -4.10 8.24 -0.52
CA ILE A 51 -3.87 6.79 -0.49
C ILE A 51 -4.64 6.15 0.68
N LEU A 52 -4.55 6.74 1.88
CA LEU A 52 -5.29 6.28 3.06
C LEU A 52 -6.80 6.31 2.83
N LYS A 53 -7.34 7.45 2.33
CA LYS A 53 -8.75 7.57 2.02
C LYS A 53 -9.20 6.48 1.04
N GLN A 54 -8.59 6.41 -0.13
CA GLN A 54 -8.95 5.45 -1.18
C GLN A 54 -8.76 4.00 -0.72
N GLY A 55 -7.68 3.74 0.00
CA GLY A 55 -7.36 2.42 0.52
C GLY A 55 -8.38 1.91 1.53
N ILE A 56 -8.83 2.75 2.46
CA ILE A 56 -9.84 2.40 3.48
C ILE A 56 -11.22 2.25 2.83
N GLU A 57 -11.65 3.24 2.03
CA GLU A 57 -12.97 3.23 1.39
C GLU A 57 -13.15 2.05 0.41
N SER A 58 -12.07 1.57 -0.20
CA SER A 58 -12.11 0.39 -1.07
C SER A 58 -12.22 -0.94 -0.30
N ARG A 59 -11.92 -0.95 1.01
CA ARG A 59 -11.85 -2.16 1.85
C ARG A 59 -12.98 -2.29 2.85
N ALA A 60 -13.65 -1.18 3.15
CA ALA A 60 -14.68 -1.16 4.19
C ALA A 60 -15.82 -0.19 3.85
N MET A 61 -16.95 -0.40 4.50
CA MET A 61 -18.09 0.53 4.48
C MET A 61 -17.77 1.75 5.37
N VAL A 62 -16.88 2.60 4.87
CA VAL A 62 -16.38 3.81 5.55
C VAL A 62 -16.36 4.95 4.54
N GLU A 63 -16.71 6.14 4.99
CA GLU A 63 -16.60 7.40 4.25
C GLU A 63 -15.56 8.27 4.97
N VAL A 64 -14.45 8.60 4.32
CA VAL A 64 -13.33 9.34 4.91
C VAL A 64 -13.39 10.80 4.50
N THR A 65 -13.55 11.68 5.50
CA THR A 65 -13.37 13.12 5.37
C THR A 65 -11.92 13.46 5.75
N GLN A 66 -11.25 14.27 4.94
CA GLN A 66 -9.86 14.67 5.18
C GLN A 66 -9.79 16.11 5.70
N VAL A 67 -8.97 16.32 6.74
CA VAL A 67 -8.50 17.63 7.17
C VAL A 67 -6.98 17.61 7.08
N HIS A 68 -6.41 18.45 6.22
CA HIS A 68 -4.99 18.47 5.91
C HIS A 68 -4.40 19.85 6.18
N SER A 69 -3.27 19.89 6.90
CA SER A 69 -2.46 21.09 7.06
C SER A 69 -1.33 21.10 6.05
N ASN A 70 -1.16 22.20 5.33
CA ASN A 70 0.00 22.44 4.45
C ASN A 70 1.23 22.96 5.21
N ASP A 71 1.12 23.20 6.51
CA ASP A 71 2.27 23.53 7.36
C ASP A 71 3.14 22.27 7.53
N THR A 72 4.38 22.34 7.06
CA THR A 72 5.35 21.24 7.10
C THR A 72 6.26 21.29 8.33
N THR A 73 5.88 22.06 9.34
CA THR A 73 6.65 22.19 10.59
C THR A 73 6.05 21.30 11.70
N THR A 74 6.83 21.11 12.76
CA THR A 74 6.39 20.47 14.00
C THR A 74 5.36 21.29 14.81
N LYS A 75 4.99 22.47 14.31
CA LYS A 75 4.02 23.40 14.92
C LYS A 75 2.72 23.50 14.15
N ALA A 76 2.49 22.64 13.16
CA ALA A 76 1.25 22.62 12.40
C ALA A 76 0.04 22.53 13.33
N ARG A 77 -0.93 23.45 13.16
CA ARG A 77 -2.19 23.47 13.92
C ARG A 77 -3.36 23.11 13.02
N PHE A 78 -4.39 22.63 13.64
CA PHE A 78 -5.67 22.30 13.01
C PHE A 78 -6.77 23.06 13.77
N ASP A 79 -7.33 24.08 13.15
CA ASP A 79 -8.33 25.00 13.79
C ASP A 79 -9.54 24.26 14.35
N LEU A 80 -9.88 23.09 13.79
CA LEU A 80 -10.99 22.30 14.32
C LEU A 80 -10.78 21.92 15.80
N TYR A 81 -9.56 21.69 16.25
CA TYR A 81 -9.26 21.30 17.63
C TYR A 81 -9.42 22.42 18.66
N ASP A 82 -9.62 23.67 18.21
CA ASP A 82 -9.95 24.78 19.10
C ASP A 82 -11.38 24.68 19.64
N SER A 83 -12.23 23.84 19.02
CA SER A 83 -13.60 23.57 19.48
C SER A 83 -13.67 22.26 20.30
N PRO A 84 -14.38 22.22 21.44
CA PRO A 84 -14.61 20.98 22.18
C PRO A 84 -15.49 19.97 21.39
N ASP A 85 -16.26 20.44 20.41
CA ASP A 85 -17.15 19.61 19.57
C ASP A 85 -16.51 19.23 18.22
N TRP A 86 -15.20 19.31 18.10
CA TRP A 86 -14.45 19.18 16.85
C TRP A 86 -14.73 17.90 16.06
N ALA A 87 -15.04 16.81 16.74
CA ALA A 87 -15.29 15.51 16.13
C ALA A 87 -16.78 15.16 15.99
N LYS A 88 -17.67 16.14 16.22
CA LYS A 88 -19.12 15.90 16.17
C LYS A 88 -19.57 15.40 14.80
N GLY A 89 -20.25 14.25 14.81
CA GLY A 89 -20.80 13.65 13.60
C GLY A 89 -19.87 12.64 12.92
N TYR A 90 -18.70 12.37 13.47
CA TYR A 90 -17.81 11.30 13.06
C TYR A 90 -17.90 10.10 14.02
N ASP A 91 -17.75 8.91 13.47
CA ASP A 91 -17.75 7.64 14.20
C ASP A 91 -16.35 7.26 14.68
N ILE A 92 -15.29 7.78 14.04
CA ILE A 92 -13.89 7.51 14.35
C ILE A 92 -12.98 8.61 13.79
N VAL A 93 -11.80 8.78 14.41
CA VAL A 93 -10.75 9.68 13.91
C VAL A 93 -9.48 8.90 13.63
N LEU A 94 -8.82 9.22 12.51
CA LEU A 94 -7.46 8.77 12.19
C LEU A 94 -6.53 9.95 12.40
N HIS A 95 -5.60 9.79 13.33
CA HIS A 95 -4.50 10.71 13.59
C HIS A 95 -3.29 10.29 12.77
N ASP A 96 -2.94 11.13 11.78
CA ASP A 96 -1.80 10.97 10.87
C ASP A 96 -1.04 12.30 10.77
N GLU A 97 -0.98 13.03 11.87
CA GLU A 97 -0.31 14.32 11.97
C GLU A 97 1.01 14.23 12.76
N CYS A 98 2.00 15.05 12.39
CA CYS A 98 3.30 15.18 13.05
C CYS A 98 3.51 16.59 13.61
N THR A 99 3.11 16.83 14.86
CA THR A 99 3.02 18.15 15.48
C THR A 99 3.60 18.17 16.89
N SER A 100 4.88 17.75 17.04
CA SER A 100 5.53 17.53 18.32
C SER A 100 5.66 18.78 19.19
N ASP A 101 5.69 19.99 18.57
CA ASP A 101 5.93 21.24 19.27
C ASP A 101 4.65 22.00 19.61
N ILE A 102 3.47 21.41 19.38
CA ILE A 102 2.22 21.89 19.94
C ILE A 102 2.12 21.43 21.40
N VAL A 103 2.35 22.36 22.31
CA VAL A 103 2.46 22.09 23.77
C VAL A 103 1.40 22.86 24.59
N GLU A 104 0.36 23.35 23.94
CA GLU A 104 -0.75 24.05 24.58
C GLU A 104 -1.73 23.04 25.19
N GLN A 105 -1.78 22.99 26.53
CA GLN A 105 -2.55 21.98 27.27
C GLN A 105 -4.03 21.98 26.88
N SER A 106 -4.69 23.17 26.81
CA SER A 106 -6.12 23.26 26.48
C SER A 106 -6.45 22.72 25.10
N TYR A 107 -5.56 22.91 24.14
CA TYR A 107 -5.69 22.38 22.80
C TYR A 107 -5.61 20.84 22.78
N VAL A 108 -4.61 20.28 23.46
CA VAL A 108 -4.45 18.84 23.59
C VAL A 108 -5.59 18.21 24.39
N ASP A 109 -6.08 18.90 25.45
CA ASP A 109 -7.22 18.44 26.24
C ASP A 109 -8.50 18.34 25.39
N ASN A 110 -8.74 19.27 24.47
CA ASN A 110 -9.87 19.20 23.56
C ASN A 110 -9.82 17.93 22.71
N ILE A 111 -8.63 17.58 22.18
CA ILE A 111 -8.45 16.34 21.40
C ILE A 111 -8.74 15.13 22.29
N LEU A 112 -8.06 15.05 23.43
CA LEU A 112 -8.10 13.89 24.31
C LEU A 112 -9.48 13.67 24.94
N ASN A 113 -10.21 14.72 25.26
CA ASN A 113 -11.53 14.61 25.88
C ASN A 113 -12.54 13.90 24.99
N ALA A 114 -12.50 14.12 23.68
CA ALA A 114 -13.36 13.41 22.74
C ALA A 114 -13.13 11.89 22.82
N HIS A 115 -11.88 11.48 22.81
CA HIS A 115 -11.49 10.06 22.87
C HIS A 115 -11.75 9.44 24.24
N LYS A 116 -11.48 10.18 25.33
CA LYS A 116 -11.77 9.75 26.70
C LYS A 116 -13.26 9.49 26.91
N ASN A 117 -14.11 10.26 26.25
CA ASN A 117 -15.56 10.12 26.29
C ASN A 117 -16.13 9.04 25.37
N GLY A 118 -15.29 8.39 24.54
CA GLY A 118 -15.69 7.21 23.80
C GLY A 118 -15.51 7.29 22.29
N LEU A 119 -15.01 8.39 21.72
CA LEU A 119 -14.68 8.47 20.30
C LEU A 119 -13.52 7.53 19.99
N PRO A 120 -13.68 6.53 19.11
CA PRO A 120 -12.60 5.64 18.71
C PRO A 120 -11.51 6.38 17.94
N ALA A 121 -10.28 5.82 17.94
CA ALA A 121 -9.16 6.37 17.19
C ALA A 121 -8.30 5.31 16.51
N VAL A 122 -7.65 5.74 15.42
CA VAL A 122 -6.49 5.09 14.81
C VAL A 122 -5.35 6.09 14.85
N ASN A 123 -4.18 5.69 15.38
CA ASN A 123 -2.97 6.53 15.35
C ASN A 123 -1.95 5.91 14.42
N LEU A 124 -1.46 6.69 13.47
CA LEU A 124 -0.53 6.26 12.44
C LEU A 124 0.82 6.94 12.61
N HIS A 125 1.86 6.16 12.57
CA HIS A 125 3.26 6.57 12.50
C HIS A 125 3.61 7.77 13.39
N CYS A 126 3.81 8.95 12.80
CA CYS A 126 4.29 10.14 13.52
C CYS A 126 3.26 10.74 14.50
N ALA A 127 2.00 10.33 14.44
CA ALA A 127 1.03 10.67 15.49
C ALA A 127 1.51 10.24 16.89
N MET A 128 2.38 9.18 16.96
CA MET A 128 3.06 8.78 18.21
C MET A 128 3.91 9.87 18.81
N HIS A 129 4.44 10.77 18.01
CA HIS A 129 5.35 11.83 18.40
C HIS A 129 4.69 13.22 18.46
N SER A 130 3.39 13.34 18.23
CA SER A 130 2.65 14.59 18.32
C SER A 130 2.38 15.01 19.77
N TYR A 131 2.05 16.28 19.97
CA TYR A 131 1.55 16.84 21.25
C TYR A 131 2.34 16.46 22.48
N ARG A 132 3.67 16.58 22.41
CA ARG A 132 4.60 16.20 23.50
C ARG A 132 4.60 17.26 24.61
N LEU A 133 3.60 17.22 25.49
CA LEU A 133 3.49 18.14 26.61
C LEU A 133 4.64 17.90 27.60
N PRO A 134 5.43 18.95 27.96
CA PRO A 134 6.54 18.80 28.88
C PRO A 134 6.11 18.25 30.24
N GLY A 135 6.73 17.14 30.67
CA GLY A 135 6.46 16.52 31.97
C GLY A 135 5.11 15.83 32.10
N LYS A 136 4.40 15.58 31.00
CA LYS A 136 3.10 14.93 30.98
C LYS A 136 3.07 13.75 30.02
N ASP A 137 2.27 12.75 30.38
CA ASP A 137 2.10 11.52 29.63
C ASP A 137 0.72 11.47 28.90
N ASP A 138 -0.07 12.55 28.95
CA ASP A 138 -1.49 12.52 28.54
C ASP A 138 -1.69 11.97 27.13
N TRP A 139 -0.92 12.49 26.16
CA TRP A 139 -0.96 12.00 24.77
C TRP A 139 -0.46 10.56 24.67
N PHE A 140 0.61 10.21 25.36
CA PHE A 140 1.19 8.85 25.35
C PHE A 140 0.25 7.83 25.99
N GLN A 141 -0.51 8.22 27.02
CA GLN A 141 -1.56 7.35 27.59
C GLN A 141 -2.69 7.09 26.58
N PHE A 142 -3.08 8.10 25.81
CA PHE A 142 -4.06 7.95 24.74
C PHE A 142 -3.52 7.04 23.63
N VAL A 143 -2.32 7.26 23.17
CA VAL A 143 -1.66 6.43 22.16
C VAL A 143 -1.40 5.01 22.68
N GLY A 144 -1.03 4.85 23.98
CA GLY A 144 -0.73 3.58 24.65
C GLY A 144 0.75 3.25 24.76
N ILE A 145 1.62 3.96 24.05
CA ILE A 145 3.07 3.81 24.08
C ILE A 145 3.74 5.19 24.10
N GLN A 146 4.81 5.32 24.88
CA GLN A 146 5.71 6.44 24.81
C GLN A 146 6.91 6.09 23.94
N SER A 147 7.14 6.88 22.91
CA SER A 147 8.32 6.86 22.05
C SER A 147 8.95 8.25 22.00
N ALA A 148 10.27 8.32 21.84
CA ALA A 148 10.99 9.60 21.75
C ALA A 148 11.89 9.68 20.51
N ALA A 149 12.19 8.54 19.88
CA ALA A 149 13.09 8.47 18.73
C ALA A 149 12.84 7.19 17.93
N HIS A 150 13.45 7.12 16.77
CA HIS A 150 13.47 5.96 15.89
C HIS A 150 14.91 5.62 15.48
N GLY A 151 15.09 4.40 14.95
CA GLY A 151 16.33 3.96 14.33
C GLY A 151 16.49 4.51 12.89
N PRO A 152 17.52 4.04 12.16
CA PRO A 152 17.70 4.35 10.76
C PRO A 152 16.56 3.77 9.91
N GLN A 153 16.36 4.32 8.72
CA GLN A 153 15.38 3.80 7.76
C GLN A 153 15.92 2.52 7.11
N LEU A 154 15.54 1.38 7.65
CA LEU A 154 15.89 0.03 7.18
C LEU A 154 14.63 -0.85 7.18
N PRO A 155 14.63 -2.02 6.51
CA PRO A 155 13.53 -2.95 6.58
C PRO A 155 13.24 -3.41 8.02
N ILE A 156 11.95 -3.53 8.34
CA ILE A 156 11.46 -4.04 9.63
C ILE A 156 10.79 -5.39 9.40
N GLU A 157 11.26 -6.42 10.11
CA GLU A 157 10.58 -7.73 10.17
C GLU A 157 9.39 -7.62 11.12
N VAL A 158 8.17 -7.60 10.59
CA VAL A 158 6.94 -7.50 11.36
C VAL A 158 6.42 -8.90 11.70
N THR A 159 6.36 -9.23 12.98
CA THR A 159 5.84 -10.50 13.50
C THR A 159 4.61 -10.28 14.35
N PHE A 160 3.48 -10.85 13.95
CA PHE A 160 2.25 -10.82 14.74
C PHE A 160 2.35 -11.80 15.92
N ILE A 161 2.24 -11.27 17.14
CA ILE A 161 2.39 -12.02 18.39
C ILE A 161 1.05 -12.43 19.00
N ASP A 162 -0.03 -11.68 18.78
CA ASP A 162 -1.39 -12.08 19.11
C ASP A 162 -2.12 -12.52 17.84
N ARG A 163 -2.08 -13.82 17.55
CA ARG A 163 -2.65 -14.44 16.34
C ARG A 163 -4.16 -14.69 16.45
N GLU A 164 -4.72 -14.57 17.63
CA GLU A 164 -6.16 -14.78 17.86
C GLU A 164 -6.96 -13.48 17.85
N HIS A 165 -6.27 -12.34 17.97
CA HIS A 165 -6.94 -11.04 17.91
C HIS A 165 -7.61 -10.81 16.54
N PRO A 166 -8.87 -10.32 16.48
CA PRO A 166 -9.62 -10.19 15.21
C PRO A 166 -8.92 -9.37 14.13
N VAL A 167 -8.10 -8.39 14.52
CA VAL A 167 -7.33 -7.57 13.56
C VAL A 167 -6.25 -8.39 12.89
N THR A 168 -5.49 -9.17 13.67
CA THR A 168 -4.26 -9.83 13.21
C THR A 168 -4.46 -11.26 12.72
N LYS A 169 -5.55 -11.92 13.14
CA LYS A 169 -5.84 -13.32 12.79
C LYS A 169 -5.71 -13.68 11.31
N PRO A 170 -6.19 -12.86 10.35
CA PRO A 170 -6.03 -13.14 8.92
C PRO A 170 -4.74 -12.59 8.31
N LEU A 171 -3.92 -11.88 9.09
CA LEU A 171 -2.71 -11.23 8.59
C LEU A 171 -1.50 -12.16 8.75
N GLU A 172 -0.56 -12.08 7.81
CA GLU A 172 0.68 -12.84 7.84
C GLU A 172 1.87 -11.92 8.19
N ASN A 173 2.91 -12.51 8.80
CA ASN A 173 4.17 -11.81 9.04
C ASN A 173 4.75 -11.31 7.72
N TRP A 174 5.45 -10.19 7.76
CA TRP A 174 6.01 -9.58 6.57
C TRP A 174 7.22 -8.71 6.90
N THR A 175 8.01 -8.38 5.90
CA THR A 175 9.10 -7.42 6.01
C THR A 175 8.71 -6.17 5.24
N THR A 176 8.88 -5.00 5.86
CA THR A 176 8.65 -3.71 5.21
C THR A 176 9.76 -3.40 4.21
N ILE A 177 9.57 -2.39 3.37
CA ILE A 177 10.67 -1.64 2.78
C ILE A 177 11.39 -0.85 3.90
N ASN A 178 12.30 0.05 3.54
CA ASN A 178 12.95 0.92 4.53
C ASN A 178 11.90 1.72 5.30
N GLU A 179 11.88 1.56 6.62
CA GLU A 179 10.96 2.16 7.58
C GLU A 179 11.68 2.57 8.86
N GLU A 180 11.05 3.43 9.64
CA GLU A 180 11.57 3.89 10.92
C GLU A 180 11.04 3.04 12.07
N LEU A 181 11.91 2.28 12.72
CA LEU A 181 11.54 1.53 13.91
C LEU A 181 11.56 2.45 15.14
N TYR A 182 10.40 2.80 15.65
CA TYR A 182 10.24 3.66 16.82
C TYR A 182 10.55 2.89 18.10
N ASN A 183 11.36 3.51 19.00
CA ASN A 183 11.63 2.93 20.29
C ASN A 183 10.39 2.93 21.20
N ASN A 184 10.35 1.99 22.15
CA ASN A 184 9.31 1.94 23.16
C ASN A 184 9.95 2.27 24.53
N LEU A 185 9.85 3.51 24.99
CA LEU A 185 10.35 3.93 26.30
C LEU A 185 9.45 3.44 27.44
N LYS A 186 8.12 3.43 27.16
CA LYS A 186 7.11 2.98 28.11
C LYS A 186 5.94 2.39 27.35
N LEU A 187 5.48 1.23 27.77
CA LEU A 187 4.23 0.62 27.37
C LEU A 187 3.23 0.77 28.52
N PHE A 188 2.09 1.40 28.29
CA PHE A 188 1.06 1.58 29.32
C PHE A 188 0.25 0.29 29.49
N GLU A 189 -0.23 0.03 30.72
CA GLU A 189 -0.93 -1.21 31.07
C GLU A 189 -2.20 -1.47 30.25
N THR A 190 -2.83 -0.42 29.75
CA THR A 190 -4.03 -0.48 28.90
C THR A 190 -3.71 -0.90 27.45
N ALA A 191 -2.46 -0.77 27.03
CA ALA A 191 -2.02 -1.17 25.70
C ALA A 191 -1.84 -2.70 25.59
N LYS A 192 -2.30 -3.25 24.47
CA LYS A 192 -2.20 -4.69 24.15
C LYS A 192 -1.38 -4.85 22.87
N PRO A 193 -0.12 -5.29 22.94
CA PRO A 193 0.69 -5.55 21.77
C PRO A 193 0.08 -6.60 20.85
N LEU A 194 0.06 -6.32 19.55
CA LEU A 194 -0.42 -7.22 18.50
C LEU A 194 0.72 -7.71 17.60
N ALA A 195 1.73 -6.86 17.38
CA ALA A 195 2.91 -7.23 16.60
C ALA A 195 4.18 -6.53 17.11
N ARG A 196 5.30 -7.18 16.87
CA ARG A 196 6.63 -6.63 17.08
C ARG A 196 7.32 -6.41 15.74
N GLY A 197 8.14 -5.39 15.69
CA GLY A 197 9.04 -5.08 14.59
C GLY A 197 10.48 -5.29 15.04
N ARG A 198 11.23 -6.04 14.24
CA ARG A 198 12.66 -6.31 14.46
C ARG A 198 13.46 -5.67 13.33
N GLN A 199 14.53 -4.97 13.69
CA GLN A 199 15.42 -4.30 12.75
C GLN A 199 16.88 -4.54 13.15
N ASP A 200 17.67 -5.06 12.22
CA ASP A 200 19.12 -5.22 12.39
C ASP A 200 19.81 -3.96 11.82
N ILE A 201 20.46 -3.21 12.71
CA ILE A 201 21.22 -2.00 12.33
C ILE A 201 22.72 -2.27 12.21
N GLY A 202 23.14 -3.54 12.15
CA GLY A 202 24.52 -3.98 12.01
C GLY A 202 25.33 -3.98 13.33
N THR A 203 25.04 -3.09 14.26
CA THR A 203 25.70 -3.02 15.59
C THR A 203 24.88 -3.65 16.71
N ARG A 204 23.57 -3.72 16.52
CA ARG A 204 22.61 -4.37 17.41
C ARG A 204 21.34 -4.69 16.65
N VAL A 205 20.48 -5.50 17.26
CA VAL A 205 19.12 -5.76 16.80
C VAL A 205 18.17 -5.05 17.73
N ASP A 206 17.37 -4.14 17.17
CA ASP A 206 16.28 -3.49 17.87
C ASP A 206 14.97 -4.27 17.66
N ASP A 207 14.16 -4.40 18.72
CA ASP A 207 12.91 -5.16 18.71
C ASP A 207 11.86 -4.46 19.58
N TYR A 208 10.86 -3.84 18.93
CA TYR A 208 9.85 -3.02 19.59
C TYR A 208 8.43 -3.42 19.18
N VAL A 209 7.44 -3.03 19.98
CA VAL A 209 6.03 -3.12 19.58
C VAL A 209 5.76 -2.10 18.48
N VAL A 210 5.21 -2.58 17.36
CA VAL A 210 4.90 -1.73 16.19
C VAL A 210 3.42 -1.67 15.85
N ILE A 211 2.60 -2.60 16.39
CA ILE A 211 1.15 -2.62 16.24
C ILE A 211 0.53 -3.00 17.57
N TRP A 212 -0.44 -2.25 18.05
CA TRP A 212 -1.14 -2.52 19.31
C TRP A 212 -2.53 -1.92 19.32
N THR A 213 -3.33 -2.37 20.29
CA THR A 213 -4.59 -1.73 20.67
C THR A 213 -4.46 -1.10 22.05
N ASN A 214 -5.28 -0.10 22.33
CA ASN A 214 -5.29 0.56 23.62
C ASN A 214 -6.72 0.89 24.04
N GLN A 215 -6.96 1.04 25.33
CA GLN A 215 -8.20 1.54 25.90
C GLN A 215 -7.91 2.89 26.60
N TYR A 216 -8.51 3.96 26.10
CA TYR A 216 -8.38 5.29 26.70
C TYR A 216 -9.73 5.83 27.16
N GLY A 217 -9.97 5.84 28.47
CA GLY A 217 -11.28 6.09 29.01
C GLY A 217 -12.32 5.10 28.44
N LYS A 218 -13.32 5.63 27.71
CA LYS A 218 -14.32 4.82 27.00
C LYS A 218 -13.93 4.54 25.53
N GLY A 219 -12.92 5.22 25.00
CA GLY A 219 -12.50 5.12 23.60
C GLY A 219 -11.59 3.92 23.36
N ARG A 220 -11.83 3.20 22.27
CA ARG A 220 -10.94 2.15 21.77
C ARG A 220 -9.97 2.74 20.76
N VAL A 221 -8.71 2.38 20.86
CA VAL A 221 -7.63 2.95 20.06
C VAL A 221 -6.84 1.83 19.39
N PHE A 222 -6.62 1.95 18.11
CA PHE A 222 -5.68 1.13 17.34
C PHE A 222 -4.49 1.98 16.92
N SER A 223 -3.28 1.47 17.03
CA SER A 223 -2.08 2.25 16.72
C SER A 223 -1.02 1.41 16.02
N THR A 224 -0.24 2.07 15.14
CA THR A 224 0.94 1.50 14.50
C THR A 224 2.04 2.54 14.33
N THR A 225 3.30 2.16 14.55
CA THR A 225 4.46 3.00 14.25
C THR A 225 4.90 2.90 12.79
N LEU A 226 4.34 1.96 12.01
CA LEU A 226 4.64 1.82 10.59
C LEU A 226 3.94 2.92 9.78
N GLY A 227 4.49 3.29 8.62
CA GLY A 227 3.85 4.24 7.71
C GLY A 227 4.68 5.49 7.39
N HIS A 228 5.99 5.49 7.69
CA HIS A 228 6.88 6.58 7.29
C HIS A 228 6.86 6.79 5.78
N ASN A 229 7.09 5.72 5.05
CA ASN A 229 7.26 5.78 3.61
C ASN A 229 5.92 5.64 2.88
N THR A 230 5.68 6.48 1.87
CA THR A 230 4.48 6.41 1.02
C THR A 230 4.29 5.03 0.39
N ALA A 231 5.39 4.31 0.07
CA ALA A 231 5.29 2.95 -0.46
C ALA A 231 4.78 1.95 0.59
N THR A 232 5.10 2.12 1.89
CA THR A 232 4.49 1.33 2.99
C THR A 232 3.01 1.64 3.11
N VAL A 233 2.62 2.92 3.07
CA VAL A 233 1.20 3.32 3.13
C VAL A 233 0.41 2.75 1.94
N THR A 234 1.05 2.58 0.77
CA THR A 234 0.43 1.97 -0.42
C THR A 234 0.36 0.44 -0.34
N ASP A 235 1.14 -0.21 0.54
CA ASP A 235 1.19 -1.68 0.66
C ASP A 235 -0.17 -2.23 1.13
N ALA A 236 -0.67 -3.23 0.40
CA ALA A 236 -1.97 -3.83 0.70
C ALA A 236 -2.04 -4.40 2.12
N ARG A 237 -0.93 -4.95 2.65
CA ARG A 237 -0.85 -5.53 4.01
C ARG A 237 -0.98 -4.45 5.07
N TYR A 238 -0.31 -3.30 4.88
CA TYR A 238 -0.44 -2.13 5.73
C TYR A 238 -1.88 -1.62 5.71
N MET A 239 -2.45 -1.45 4.54
CA MET A 239 -3.79 -0.91 4.37
C MET A 239 -4.87 -1.84 4.95
N ASP A 240 -4.72 -3.17 4.78
CA ASP A 240 -5.62 -4.16 5.39
C ASP A 240 -5.54 -4.10 6.92
N MET A 241 -4.33 -4.00 7.48
CA MET A 241 -4.10 -3.86 8.91
C MET A 241 -4.78 -2.60 9.47
N VAL A 242 -4.56 -1.44 8.84
CA VAL A 242 -5.14 -0.15 9.26
C VAL A 242 -6.66 -0.19 9.17
N THR A 243 -7.22 -0.71 8.05
CA THR A 243 -8.68 -0.81 7.87
C THR A 243 -9.32 -1.74 8.90
N ARG A 244 -8.70 -2.87 9.21
CA ARG A 244 -9.18 -3.80 10.25
C ARG A 244 -9.07 -3.18 11.63
N GLY A 245 -8.00 -2.43 11.91
CA GLY A 245 -7.82 -1.67 13.15
C GLY A 245 -8.91 -0.62 13.34
N LEU A 246 -9.23 0.12 12.30
CA LEU A 246 -10.32 1.10 12.26
C LEU A 246 -11.66 0.43 12.60
N LEU A 247 -12.01 -0.63 11.88
CA LEU A 247 -13.28 -1.35 12.11
C LEU A 247 -13.33 -1.98 13.51
N TRP A 248 -12.20 -2.49 14.01
CA TRP A 248 -12.11 -3.02 15.37
C TRP A 248 -12.35 -1.93 16.40
N ALA A 249 -11.76 -0.75 16.25
CA ALA A 249 -11.95 0.37 17.17
C ALA A 249 -13.44 0.80 17.26
N CYS A 250 -14.17 0.74 16.14
CA CYS A 250 -15.60 1.03 16.06
C CYS A 250 -16.50 -0.15 16.51
N ASP A 251 -15.96 -1.30 16.90
CA ASP A 251 -16.73 -2.54 17.12
C ASP A 251 -17.53 -3.00 15.87
N LYS A 252 -16.97 -2.75 14.70
CA LYS A 252 -17.54 -3.04 13.38
C LYS A 252 -16.67 -3.94 12.50
N LEU A 253 -15.69 -4.64 13.09
CA LEU A 253 -14.90 -5.61 12.34
C LEU A 253 -15.72 -6.90 12.11
N LYS A 254 -16.67 -6.79 11.18
CA LYS A 254 -17.65 -7.83 10.82
C LYS A 254 -17.75 -7.92 9.29
N PRO A 255 -18.15 -9.07 8.73
CA PRO A 255 -18.21 -9.27 7.27
C PRO A 255 -19.03 -8.20 6.53
N GLU A 256 -20.12 -7.71 7.09
CA GLU A 256 -21.00 -6.73 6.47
C GLU A 256 -20.37 -5.33 6.31
N TYR A 257 -19.35 -5.02 7.11
CA TYR A 257 -18.58 -3.77 6.99
C TYR A 257 -17.34 -3.90 6.12
N LEU A 258 -16.82 -5.13 5.95
CA LEU A 258 -15.74 -5.39 5.02
C LEU A 258 -16.34 -5.40 3.61
N GLN A 259 -15.88 -4.53 2.77
CA GLN A 259 -16.13 -4.69 1.35
C GLN A 259 -15.38 -5.96 0.90
N PRO A 260 -15.96 -6.77 0.00
CA PRO A 260 -15.15 -7.70 -0.73
C PRO A 260 -14.20 -6.84 -1.57
N PHE A 261 -13.17 -6.35 -0.92
CA PHE A 261 -11.97 -5.99 -1.62
C PHE A 261 -11.65 -7.29 -2.33
N ALA A 262 -11.85 -7.29 -3.66
CA ALA A 262 -11.13 -8.26 -4.43
C ALA A 262 -9.72 -8.08 -3.89
N VAL A 263 -9.31 -8.98 -2.97
CA VAL A 263 -7.90 -9.21 -2.71
C VAL A 263 -7.41 -9.33 -4.13
N ALA A 264 -6.79 -8.25 -4.60
CA ALA A 264 -6.11 -8.34 -5.87
C ALA A 264 -5.32 -9.59 -5.63
N LYS A 265 -5.76 -10.68 -6.25
CA LYS A 265 -5.25 -12.04 -6.12
C LYS A 265 -3.83 -11.80 -5.86
N LYS A 266 -3.26 -12.14 -4.65
CA LYS A 266 -1.87 -11.88 -4.24
C LYS A 266 -1.13 -11.61 -5.52
N GLU A 267 -0.99 -10.32 -5.90
CA GLU A 267 -0.26 -10.06 -7.13
C GLU A 267 1.06 -10.63 -6.71
N SER A 268 1.30 -11.84 -7.12
CA SER A 268 2.60 -12.46 -7.06
C SER A 268 3.48 -11.34 -7.54
N VAL A 269 4.36 -10.80 -6.68
CA VAL A 269 5.29 -9.74 -7.06
C VAL A 269 5.65 -10.08 -8.48
N PRO A 270 5.25 -9.29 -9.50
CA PRO A 270 5.29 -9.77 -10.86
C PRO A 270 6.72 -10.21 -11.06
N MET A 271 6.91 -11.50 -11.32
CA MET A 271 8.25 -12.02 -11.39
C MET A 271 8.94 -11.26 -12.50
N ASN A 272 10.02 -10.55 -12.17
CA ASN A 272 10.81 -9.89 -13.20
C ASN A 272 11.43 -10.96 -14.10
N LEU A 273 10.81 -11.18 -15.25
CA LEU A 273 11.24 -12.17 -16.24
C LEU A 273 12.52 -11.74 -16.96
N ALA A 274 12.88 -10.45 -16.88
CA ALA A 274 14.05 -9.87 -17.54
C ALA A 274 15.32 -9.97 -16.71
N GLN A 275 15.23 -10.17 -15.39
CA GLN A 275 16.40 -10.14 -14.51
C GLN A 275 17.45 -11.19 -14.91
N GLY A 276 18.69 -10.73 -15.14
CA GLY A 276 19.82 -11.57 -15.55
C GLY A 276 19.70 -12.16 -16.95
N LYS A 277 18.77 -11.68 -17.79
CA LYS A 277 18.58 -12.12 -19.18
C LYS A 277 19.53 -11.38 -20.12
N THR A 278 19.70 -11.95 -21.31
CA THR A 278 20.52 -11.34 -22.35
C THR A 278 19.84 -10.08 -22.87
N ALA A 279 20.55 -8.96 -22.80
CA ALA A 279 20.09 -7.68 -23.32
C ALA A 279 21.02 -7.20 -24.46
N THR A 280 20.45 -6.51 -25.41
CA THR A 280 21.16 -5.86 -26.54
C THR A 280 20.59 -4.48 -26.78
N ALA A 281 21.33 -3.62 -27.47
CA ALA A 281 20.88 -2.27 -27.79
C ALA A 281 21.39 -1.79 -29.13
N SER A 282 20.84 -0.68 -29.65
CA SER A 282 21.35 -0.03 -30.87
C SER A 282 22.77 0.54 -30.68
N GLY A 283 23.21 0.70 -29.46
CA GLY A 283 24.51 1.16 -29.03
C GLY A 283 24.46 1.51 -27.53
N SER A 284 25.63 1.80 -26.97
CA SER A 284 25.77 2.19 -25.57
C SER A 284 26.89 3.19 -25.37
N GLU A 285 26.71 4.06 -24.40
CA GLU A 285 27.81 4.85 -23.85
C GLU A 285 28.86 3.92 -23.22
N SER A 286 30.13 4.32 -23.26
CA SER A 286 31.22 3.54 -22.68
C SER A 286 31.01 3.33 -21.18
N GLY A 287 31.06 2.07 -20.73
CA GLY A 287 30.84 1.70 -19.33
C GLY A 287 29.37 1.49 -18.94
N HIS A 288 28.41 1.69 -19.86
CA HIS A 288 26.97 1.54 -19.61
C HIS A 288 26.30 0.57 -20.60
N PRO A 289 26.71 -0.73 -20.59
CA PRO A 289 26.23 -1.74 -21.53
C PRO A 289 24.77 -2.14 -21.25
N PRO A 290 24.08 -2.79 -22.23
CA PRO A 290 22.66 -3.14 -22.10
C PRO A 290 22.33 -4.03 -20.92
N GLU A 291 23.24 -4.88 -20.49
CA GLU A 291 23.07 -5.87 -19.41
C GLU A 291 22.87 -5.19 -18.04
N HIS A 292 23.37 -3.97 -17.88
CA HIS A 292 23.21 -3.20 -16.64
C HIS A 292 21.74 -2.85 -16.35
N ALA A 293 20.88 -2.84 -17.36
CA ALA A 293 19.47 -2.55 -17.17
C ALA A 293 18.62 -3.76 -16.72
N VAL A 294 19.24 -4.92 -16.49
CA VAL A 294 18.58 -6.16 -16.01
C VAL A 294 19.40 -6.90 -14.97
N ASP A 295 20.40 -6.26 -14.36
CA ASP A 295 21.32 -6.90 -13.41
C ASP A 295 20.81 -6.83 -11.95
N GLY A 296 19.72 -6.14 -11.68
CA GLY A 296 19.10 -5.99 -10.37
C GLY A 296 19.79 -4.95 -9.47
N LYS A 297 20.68 -4.11 -10.02
CA LYS A 297 21.44 -3.10 -9.27
C LYS A 297 21.00 -1.70 -9.63
N LYS A 298 20.83 -0.86 -8.63
CA LYS A 298 20.44 0.55 -8.80
C LYS A 298 21.62 1.49 -9.08
N GLU A 299 22.83 0.99 -8.97
CA GLU A 299 24.09 1.73 -9.18
C GLU A 299 24.59 1.63 -10.62
N THR A 300 24.04 0.70 -11.39
CA THR A 300 24.37 0.46 -12.80
C THR A 300 23.24 0.94 -13.70
N ARG A 301 23.53 1.20 -14.98
CA ARG A 301 22.53 1.60 -15.97
C ARG A 301 22.92 1.21 -17.38
N TRP A 302 21.95 1.09 -18.27
CA TRP A 302 22.19 1.26 -19.69
C TRP A 302 22.04 2.75 -20.06
N CYS A 303 22.89 3.22 -20.96
CA CYS A 303 22.80 4.56 -21.54
C CYS A 303 22.98 4.48 -23.04
N SER A 304 22.13 5.16 -23.83
CA SER A 304 22.27 5.27 -25.28
C SER A 304 23.59 5.97 -25.66
N PRO A 305 24.13 5.73 -26.88
CA PRO A 305 25.43 6.32 -27.26
C PRO A 305 25.38 7.83 -27.47
N ASP A 306 24.17 8.40 -27.62
CA ASP A 306 23.94 9.82 -27.84
C ASP A 306 22.48 10.21 -27.49
N ASP A 307 22.14 11.49 -27.69
CA ASP A 307 20.81 12.08 -27.39
C ASP A 307 19.81 11.98 -28.56
N ARG A 308 20.13 11.24 -29.62
CA ARG A 308 19.26 11.12 -30.79
C ARG A 308 18.07 10.22 -30.53
N PRO A 309 16.87 10.58 -30.99
CA PRO A 309 15.71 9.68 -30.98
C PRO A 309 15.96 8.42 -31.82
N GLY A 310 15.32 7.32 -31.43
CA GLY A 310 15.40 6.04 -32.14
C GLY A 310 16.41 5.05 -31.54
N ALA A 311 17.12 5.43 -30.49
CA ALA A 311 17.89 4.47 -29.72
C ALA A 311 16.94 3.40 -29.15
N TRP A 312 17.33 2.14 -29.31
CA TRP A 312 16.53 1.02 -28.77
C TRP A 312 17.38 0.13 -27.87
N TRP A 313 16.68 -0.47 -26.90
CA TRP A 313 17.17 -1.49 -25.99
C TRP A 313 16.22 -2.68 -26.03
N LEU A 314 16.75 -3.92 -25.94
CA LEU A 314 16.00 -5.15 -26.12
C LEU A 314 16.47 -6.21 -25.12
N VAL A 315 15.53 -6.96 -24.55
CA VAL A 315 15.80 -8.16 -23.73
C VAL A 315 15.19 -9.40 -24.39
N ASP A 316 15.98 -10.51 -24.41
CA ASP A 316 15.51 -11.85 -24.77
C ASP A 316 15.15 -12.62 -23.49
N LEU A 317 13.88 -12.89 -23.27
CA LEU A 317 13.39 -13.65 -22.10
C LEU A 317 13.75 -15.15 -22.16
N GLY A 318 14.36 -15.60 -23.25
CA GLY A 318 14.77 -16.99 -23.49
C GLY A 318 13.68 -17.88 -24.07
N GLN A 319 12.44 -17.67 -23.70
CA GLN A 319 11.26 -18.36 -24.22
C GLN A 319 10.04 -17.44 -24.27
N ALA A 320 9.04 -17.81 -25.06
CA ALA A 320 7.80 -17.05 -25.13
C ALA A 320 7.04 -17.15 -23.78
N GLN A 321 6.59 -15.99 -23.29
CA GLN A 321 5.90 -15.83 -22.01
C GLN A 321 4.57 -15.08 -22.21
N GLN A 322 3.66 -15.20 -21.25
CA GLN A 322 2.53 -14.28 -21.15
C GLN A 322 2.96 -13.10 -20.26
N LEU A 323 2.93 -11.90 -20.83
CA LEU A 323 3.35 -10.69 -20.13
C LEU A 323 2.11 -9.93 -19.64
N THR A 324 2.25 -9.29 -18.48
CA THR A 324 1.20 -8.47 -17.83
C THR A 324 1.59 -6.99 -17.73
N GLY A 325 2.85 -6.67 -18.04
CA GLY A 325 3.35 -5.31 -18.01
C GLY A 325 4.87 -5.23 -17.95
N CYS A 326 5.37 -4.02 -17.73
CA CYS A 326 6.77 -3.76 -17.48
C CYS A 326 6.97 -2.56 -16.53
N GLN A 327 8.15 -2.41 -15.99
CA GLN A 327 8.58 -1.24 -15.24
C GLN A 327 9.89 -0.72 -15.85
N VAL A 328 9.97 0.59 -16.02
CA VAL A 328 11.20 1.30 -16.39
C VAL A 328 11.61 2.17 -15.22
N VAL A 329 12.85 2.03 -14.77
CA VAL A 329 13.47 2.92 -13.77
C VAL A 329 14.46 3.80 -14.48
N TRP A 330 14.06 5.00 -14.85
CA TRP A 330 14.91 5.96 -15.54
C TRP A 330 16.07 6.42 -14.65
N GLU A 331 17.18 6.84 -15.25
CA GLU A 331 18.33 7.36 -14.51
C GLU A 331 17.98 8.61 -13.70
N LEU A 332 17.25 9.54 -14.32
CA LEU A 332 16.93 10.83 -13.73
C LEU A 332 15.43 10.97 -13.46
N ASP A 333 15.12 11.50 -12.28
CA ASP A 333 13.78 11.98 -11.94
C ASP A 333 13.51 13.37 -12.53
N GLY A 334 12.24 13.69 -12.76
CA GLY A 334 11.83 15.00 -13.28
C GLY A 334 12.06 15.20 -14.79
N ILE A 335 12.62 14.22 -15.51
CA ILE A 335 12.90 14.28 -16.94
C ILE A 335 11.79 13.57 -17.74
N ASN A 336 11.34 14.18 -18.85
CA ASN A 336 10.39 13.55 -19.74
C ASN A 336 11.11 12.69 -20.77
N TYR A 337 10.84 11.38 -20.75
CA TYR A 337 11.27 10.40 -21.74
C TYR A 337 10.06 9.95 -22.54
N ARG A 338 10.11 10.10 -23.87
CA ARG A 338 9.06 9.57 -24.78
C ARG A 338 9.57 8.35 -25.51
N TYR A 339 8.80 7.28 -25.49
CA TYR A 339 9.23 5.99 -25.98
C TYR A 339 8.04 5.11 -26.36
N LYS A 340 8.31 3.95 -26.91
CA LYS A 340 7.35 2.85 -27.09
C LYS A 340 7.93 1.53 -26.62
N ILE A 341 7.06 0.65 -26.17
CA ILE A 341 7.40 -0.74 -25.82
C ILE A 341 6.77 -1.64 -26.87
N GLU A 342 7.57 -2.53 -27.42
CA GLU A 342 7.16 -3.51 -28.43
C GLU A 342 7.55 -4.91 -27.99
N GLY A 343 6.72 -5.91 -28.32
CA GLY A 343 6.99 -7.33 -28.07
C GLY A 343 7.06 -8.12 -29.35
N SER A 344 7.81 -9.21 -29.32
CA SER A 344 7.93 -10.15 -30.43
C SER A 344 8.08 -11.58 -29.94
N THR A 345 7.59 -12.55 -30.70
CA THR A 345 7.82 -13.98 -30.45
C THR A 345 9.13 -14.48 -31.07
N ASP A 346 9.48 -13.95 -32.24
CA ASP A 346 10.56 -14.44 -33.10
C ASP A 346 11.69 -13.41 -33.35
N GLY A 347 11.53 -12.18 -32.87
CA GLY A 347 12.46 -11.07 -33.09
C GLY A 347 12.32 -10.39 -34.45
N LEU A 348 11.41 -10.84 -35.30
CA LEU A 348 11.19 -10.31 -36.66
C LEU A 348 9.90 -9.50 -36.76
N GLY A 349 8.78 -10.05 -36.27
CA GLY A 349 7.50 -9.37 -36.20
C GLY A 349 7.29 -8.69 -34.85
N TRP A 350 6.99 -7.38 -34.83
CA TRP A 350 6.86 -6.59 -33.62
C TRP A 350 5.42 -6.09 -33.43
N GLN A 351 4.90 -6.29 -32.23
CA GLN A 351 3.60 -5.78 -31.80
C GLN A 351 3.81 -4.66 -30.76
N LEU A 352 3.09 -3.56 -30.92
CA LEU A 352 3.08 -2.47 -29.94
C LEU A 352 2.40 -2.96 -28.65
N LEU A 353 3.10 -2.90 -27.53
CA LEU A 353 2.60 -3.25 -26.20
C LEU A 353 2.18 -2.01 -25.41
N SER A 354 2.94 -0.93 -25.52
CA SER A 354 2.62 0.35 -24.88
C SER A 354 3.17 1.52 -25.68
N ASP A 355 2.33 2.50 -25.91
CA ASP A 355 2.68 3.75 -26.58
C ASP A 355 2.83 4.90 -25.58
N GLN A 356 4.06 5.32 -25.32
CA GLN A 356 4.43 6.45 -24.47
C GLN A 356 4.99 7.62 -25.28
N THR A 357 4.72 7.67 -26.60
CA THR A 357 5.24 8.70 -27.52
C THR A 357 4.65 10.09 -27.26
N LYS A 358 3.54 10.16 -26.54
CA LYS A 358 2.85 11.41 -26.16
C LYS A 358 2.74 11.61 -24.64
N THR A 359 3.46 10.82 -23.85
CA THR A 359 3.43 10.96 -22.39
C THR A 359 4.05 12.26 -21.95
N ASP A 360 3.49 12.87 -20.91
CA ASP A 360 4.08 14.01 -20.20
C ASP A 360 4.61 13.61 -18.82
N SER A 361 4.61 12.29 -18.50
CA SER A 361 5.17 11.79 -17.25
C SER A 361 6.65 12.12 -17.17
N ARG A 362 7.06 12.53 -15.96
CA ARG A 362 8.44 12.79 -15.57
C ARG A 362 8.88 11.91 -14.41
N ASP A 363 8.04 10.93 -14.05
CA ASP A 363 8.33 10.01 -12.94
C ASP A 363 9.55 9.16 -13.30
N GLN A 364 10.48 9.05 -12.35
CA GLN A 364 11.65 8.18 -12.50
C GLN A 364 11.24 6.70 -12.68
N VAL A 365 10.18 6.28 -11.99
CA VAL A 365 9.66 4.91 -12.07
C VAL A 365 8.34 4.89 -12.82
N GLN A 366 8.35 4.34 -14.02
CA GLN A 366 7.15 4.22 -14.85
C GLN A 366 6.70 2.76 -14.96
N ARG A 367 5.48 2.48 -14.51
CA ARG A 367 4.84 1.16 -14.53
C ARG A 367 3.77 1.11 -15.61
N LEU A 368 3.93 0.18 -16.54
CA LEU A 368 3.04 0.02 -17.68
C LEU A 368 2.33 -1.33 -17.60
N LYS A 369 1.01 -1.32 -17.74
CA LYS A 369 0.19 -2.54 -17.79
C LYS A 369 -0.21 -2.83 -19.22
N PHE A 370 -0.06 -4.07 -19.64
CA PHE A 370 -0.53 -4.59 -20.93
C PHE A 370 -0.71 -6.12 -20.81
N ASP A 371 -1.46 -6.72 -21.71
CA ASP A 371 -1.61 -8.17 -21.81
C ASP A 371 -1.05 -8.62 -23.16
N ALA A 372 0.06 -9.35 -23.14
CA ALA A 372 0.72 -9.82 -24.34
C ALA A 372 1.03 -11.32 -24.24
N LYS A 373 0.40 -12.11 -25.12
CA LYS A 373 0.60 -13.57 -25.19
C LYS A 373 1.80 -13.91 -26.07
N SER A 374 2.50 -15.00 -25.71
CA SER A 374 3.58 -15.57 -26.53
C SER A 374 4.69 -14.58 -26.90
N THR A 375 5.13 -13.75 -25.95
CA THR A 375 6.17 -12.75 -26.17
C THR A 375 7.51 -13.26 -25.61
N ARG A 376 8.54 -13.33 -26.43
CA ARG A 376 9.93 -13.67 -26.02
C ARG A 376 10.84 -12.46 -25.97
N TYR A 377 10.70 -11.55 -26.90
CA TYR A 377 11.55 -10.36 -26.99
C TYR A 377 10.75 -9.13 -26.61
N VAL A 378 11.31 -8.29 -25.75
CA VAL A 378 10.70 -6.99 -25.39
C VAL A 378 11.72 -5.89 -25.72
N ARG A 379 11.26 -4.88 -26.44
CA ARG A 379 12.06 -3.75 -26.91
C ARG A 379 11.47 -2.43 -26.46
N LEU A 380 12.31 -1.57 -25.87
CA LEU A 380 12.06 -0.16 -25.67
C LEU A 380 12.74 0.62 -26.78
N THR A 381 12.03 1.55 -27.42
CA THR A 381 12.59 2.48 -28.40
C THR A 381 12.27 3.91 -27.99
N THR A 382 13.27 4.74 -27.80
CA THR A 382 13.09 6.18 -27.53
C THR A 382 12.56 6.89 -28.78
N THR A 383 11.60 7.79 -28.61
CA THR A 383 11.00 8.54 -29.73
C THR A 383 11.23 10.04 -29.64
N GLN A 384 11.37 10.54 -28.41
CA GLN A 384 11.76 11.90 -28.14
C GLN A 384 12.40 11.97 -26.75
N LEU A 385 13.47 12.73 -26.63
CA LEU A 385 14.19 12.95 -25.38
C LEU A 385 14.15 14.45 -25.04
N THR A 386 14.22 14.77 -23.76
CA THR A 386 14.44 16.15 -23.32
C THR A 386 15.83 16.60 -23.82
N PRO A 387 15.98 17.79 -24.44
CA PRO A 387 17.27 18.26 -24.97
C PRO A 387 18.39 18.18 -23.93
N GLY A 388 19.54 17.63 -24.34
CA GLY A 388 20.70 17.42 -23.47
C GLY A 388 20.61 16.19 -22.55
N HIS A 389 19.58 15.33 -22.73
CA HIS A 389 19.42 14.10 -22.00
C HIS A 389 19.39 12.89 -22.95
N TRP A 390 19.98 11.79 -22.52
CA TRP A 390 20.11 10.56 -23.29
C TRP A 390 19.06 9.53 -22.85
N GLY A 391 18.80 8.55 -23.68
CA GLY A 391 17.96 7.40 -23.28
C GLY A 391 18.74 6.54 -22.29
N SER A 392 18.48 6.71 -20.99
CA SER A 392 19.23 6.05 -19.94
C SER A 392 18.30 5.59 -18.81
N PHE A 393 18.42 4.32 -18.42
CA PHE A 393 17.65 3.76 -17.30
C PHE A 393 18.45 2.76 -16.48
N LEU A 394 18.17 2.73 -15.18
CA LEU A 394 18.83 1.89 -14.18
C LEU A 394 18.37 0.45 -14.31
N GLU A 395 17.04 0.24 -14.45
CA GLU A 395 16.44 -1.08 -14.53
C GLU A 395 15.25 -1.11 -15.49
N PHE A 396 15.12 -2.24 -16.19
CA PHE A 396 13.96 -2.59 -16.98
C PHE A 396 13.42 -3.94 -16.56
N GLU A 397 12.24 -3.93 -15.93
CA GLU A 397 11.57 -5.15 -15.50
C GLU A 397 10.49 -5.56 -16.49
N VAL A 398 10.39 -6.84 -16.80
CA VAL A 398 9.30 -7.41 -17.59
C VAL A 398 8.48 -8.32 -16.69
N HIS A 399 7.20 -8.04 -16.58
CA HIS A 399 6.29 -8.76 -15.69
C HIS A 399 5.43 -9.77 -16.46
N GLY A 400 5.30 -10.96 -15.91
CA GLY A 400 4.49 -12.02 -16.51
C GLY A 400 4.10 -13.09 -15.50
N THR A 401 3.28 -14.06 -15.96
CA THR A 401 2.91 -15.25 -15.20
C THR A 401 3.69 -16.45 -15.71
N LYS A 402 4.23 -17.28 -14.80
CA LYS A 402 4.75 -18.59 -15.19
C LYS A 402 3.60 -19.45 -15.72
N PHE A 403 3.79 -20.04 -16.89
CA PHE A 403 2.99 -21.21 -17.26
C PHE A 403 3.43 -22.34 -16.32
N GLU A 404 2.55 -22.80 -15.41
CA GLU A 404 2.69 -24.11 -14.81
C GLU A 404 2.49 -25.13 -15.95
N GLN A 405 3.54 -25.93 -16.22
CA GLN A 405 3.52 -27.07 -17.15
C GLN A 405 2.77 -28.23 -16.51
#